data_af5e7d7e048e8a42f8ce1375dab25c70
#
_entry.id   af5e7d7e048e8a42f8ce1375dab25c70
#
_cell.length_a   1.000
_cell.length_b   1.000
_cell.length_c   1.000
_cell.angle_alpha   90.00
_cell.angle_beta   90.00
_cell.angle_gamma   90.00
#
_symmetry.space_group_name_H-M   'P 1'
#
loop_
_entity.id
_entity.type
_entity.pdbx_description
1 polymer ?
#
loop_
_entity_poly.entity_id
_entity_poly.type
_entity_poly.pdbx_seq_one_letter_code
_entity_poly.pdbx_strand_id
1 'polypeptide(L)'
;MALPQDLEPVLDHLAGRIARGQLVVLVGAGASRWAGLPTWSEVVCALARDLAPALREAVPHAAARFEPPGPGAPLTVDAYLKIGEAFRWVCGEERLHQRLRSLFEPRRPPEDLPLHRLLVRLAEHVPAIYTTNFDDLLERSFAAAGKPYQVVADARDLHEWRFDEVDGAYVPRFPIYKLHGSLDRPETLVLGESDFQRRAGLASHPIDLRFCSDVVGREVLLVGYSFSDPNVRWLWTKLRDLRVLPIAYFLELGASTDLDIAYFLKDRVYRIDLHAQDLESPRELLEFLEALLARCRAAPAMITPPSPR
;
A
#
# COMPACT_ATOMS: atom_id res chain seq x y z
N MET A 1 21.48 -17.21 -2.37
CA MET A 1 21.09 -18.46 -1.68
C MET A 1 19.87 -19.01 -2.41
N ALA A 2 19.66 -20.31 -2.52
CA ALA A 2 18.44 -20.82 -3.13
C ALA A 2 17.28 -20.55 -2.17
N LEU A 3 16.14 -20.12 -2.70
CA LEU A 3 14.91 -19.98 -1.91
C LEU A 3 14.49 -21.33 -1.30
N PRO A 4 13.80 -21.33 -0.16
CA PRO A 4 13.20 -22.53 0.42
C PRO A 4 12.35 -23.28 -0.59
N GLN A 5 12.46 -24.62 -0.63
CA GLN A 5 11.75 -25.45 -1.63
C GLN A 5 10.22 -25.40 -1.50
N ASP A 6 9.71 -25.11 -0.33
CA ASP A 6 8.26 -24.95 -0.07
C ASP A 6 7.67 -23.70 -0.75
N LEU A 7 8.49 -22.72 -1.16
CA LEU A 7 8.06 -21.53 -1.90
C LEU A 7 7.92 -21.76 -3.41
N GLU A 8 8.50 -22.81 -3.97
CA GLU A 8 8.46 -23.11 -5.41
C GLU A 8 7.02 -23.22 -5.96
N PRO A 9 6.09 -24.01 -5.34
CA PRO A 9 4.72 -24.12 -5.85
C PRO A 9 3.96 -22.81 -5.81
N VAL A 10 4.24 -21.96 -4.81
CA VAL A 10 3.62 -20.63 -4.68
C VAL A 10 4.11 -19.70 -5.79
N LEU A 11 5.40 -19.69 -6.06
CA LEU A 11 6.00 -18.90 -7.14
C LEU A 11 5.44 -19.29 -8.50
N ASP A 12 5.31 -20.60 -8.78
CA ASP A 12 4.74 -21.09 -10.03
C ASP A 12 3.25 -20.72 -10.16
N HIS A 13 2.48 -20.80 -9.07
CA HIS A 13 1.10 -20.36 -9.04
C HIS A 13 0.98 -18.86 -9.36
N LEU A 14 1.72 -18.01 -8.63
CA LEU A 14 1.69 -16.56 -8.83
C LEU A 14 2.13 -16.16 -10.24
N ALA A 15 3.20 -16.76 -10.77
CA ALA A 15 3.63 -16.52 -12.15
C ALA A 15 2.54 -16.92 -13.16
N GLY A 16 1.87 -18.05 -12.94
CA GLY A 16 0.73 -18.49 -13.74
C GLY A 16 -0.47 -17.52 -13.67
N ARG A 17 -0.73 -16.92 -12.51
CA ARG A 17 -1.78 -15.88 -12.36
C ARG A 17 -1.38 -14.58 -13.07
N ILE A 18 -0.13 -14.17 -12.95
CA ILE A 18 0.42 -13.01 -13.66
C ILE A 18 0.29 -13.19 -15.18
N ALA A 19 0.71 -14.35 -15.71
CA ALA A 19 0.64 -14.63 -17.14
C ALA A 19 -0.79 -14.55 -17.71
N ARG A 20 -1.81 -14.76 -16.89
CA ARG A 20 -3.22 -14.63 -17.25
C ARG A 20 -3.81 -13.24 -16.97
N GLY A 21 -3.02 -12.27 -16.50
CA GLY A 21 -3.50 -10.95 -16.09
C GLY A 21 -4.44 -11.01 -14.85
N GLN A 22 -4.29 -12.03 -14.03
CA GLN A 22 -5.17 -12.33 -12.90
C GLN A 22 -4.52 -12.07 -11.53
N LEU A 23 -3.54 -11.18 -11.47
CA LEU A 23 -2.92 -10.72 -10.24
C LEU A 23 -2.85 -9.20 -10.22
N VAL A 24 -3.18 -8.60 -9.08
CA VAL A 24 -2.89 -7.21 -8.75
C VAL A 24 -1.98 -7.16 -7.54
N VAL A 25 -1.22 -6.08 -7.42
CA VAL A 25 -0.31 -5.87 -6.29
C VAL A 25 -0.88 -4.77 -5.41
N LEU A 26 -0.89 -5.02 -4.09
CA LEU A 26 -1.25 -4.03 -3.08
C LEU A 26 -0.02 -3.78 -2.19
N VAL A 27 0.49 -2.54 -2.21
CA VAL A 27 1.72 -2.13 -1.51
C VAL A 27 1.38 -1.35 -0.26
N GLY A 28 1.94 -1.75 0.87
CA GLY A 28 1.76 -1.09 2.18
C GLY A 28 3.00 -0.40 2.70
N ALA A 29 2.87 0.25 3.86
CA ALA A 29 3.90 1.08 4.48
C ALA A 29 5.22 0.34 4.79
N GLY A 30 5.16 -0.96 5.02
CA GLY A 30 6.37 -1.79 5.19
C GLY A 30 7.31 -1.75 3.99
N ALA A 31 6.80 -1.54 2.77
CA ALA A 31 7.64 -1.40 1.59
C ALA A 31 8.55 -0.15 1.66
N SER A 32 8.08 0.91 2.31
CA SER A 32 8.80 2.18 2.45
C SER A 32 9.69 2.24 3.71
N ARG A 33 9.58 1.27 4.62
CA ARG A 33 10.37 1.22 5.87
C ARG A 33 11.87 1.22 5.59
N TRP A 34 12.32 0.41 4.62
CA TRP A 34 13.75 0.34 4.26
C TRP A 34 14.27 1.56 3.51
N ALA A 35 13.37 2.42 3.04
CA ALA A 35 13.71 3.76 2.57
C ALA A 35 13.91 4.77 3.72
N GLY A 36 13.68 4.34 4.96
CA GLY A 36 13.76 5.17 6.16
C GLY A 36 12.51 5.98 6.43
N LEU A 37 11.37 5.64 5.79
CA LEU A 37 10.08 6.26 6.07
C LEU A 37 9.40 5.60 7.27
N PRO A 38 8.58 6.36 8.01
CA PRO A 38 7.92 5.85 9.21
C PRO A 38 6.81 4.86 8.85
N THR A 39 6.60 3.90 9.74
CA THR A 39 5.39 3.09 9.77
C THR A 39 4.20 3.94 10.19
N TRP A 40 2.99 3.43 9.92
CA TRP A 40 1.75 4.10 10.32
C TRP A 40 1.68 4.37 11.84
N SER A 41 2.09 3.40 12.64
CA SER A 41 2.17 3.57 14.10
C SER A 41 3.10 4.71 14.51
N GLU A 42 4.27 4.82 13.88
CA GLU A 42 5.23 5.89 14.16
C GLU A 42 4.70 7.26 13.75
N VAL A 43 3.98 7.36 12.63
CA VAL A 43 3.30 8.58 12.20
C VAL A 43 2.29 9.03 13.25
N VAL A 44 1.40 8.14 13.69
CA VAL A 44 0.35 8.47 14.66
C VAL A 44 0.94 8.82 16.03
N CYS A 45 1.99 8.11 16.47
CA CYS A 45 2.72 8.47 17.68
C CYS A 45 3.39 9.86 17.59
N ALA A 46 3.90 10.23 16.42
CA ALA A 46 4.48 11.55 16.20
C ALA A 46 3.39 12.63 16.25
N LEU A 47 2.27 12.41 15.57
CA LEU A 47 1.11 13.32 15.62
C LEU A 47 0.58 13.48 17.05
N ALA A 48 0.46 12.40 17.80
CA ALA A 48 -0.02 12.41 19.19
C ALA A 48 0.89 13.26 20.10
N ARG A 49 2.20 13.15 19.94
CA ARG A 49 3.18 13.96 20.70
C ARG A 49 3.05 15.45 20.40
N ASP A 50 2.88 15.79 19.15
CA ASP A 50 2.73 17.20 18.72
C ASP A 50 1.34 17.75 19.11
N LEU A 51 0.32 16.89 19.13
CA LEU A 51 -1.04 17.24 19.55
C LEU A 51 -1.15 17.53 21.05
N ALA A 52 -0.44 16.78 21.91
CA ALA A 52 -0.62 16.84 23.35
C ALA A 52 -0.51 18.25 23.96
N PRO A 53 0.51 19.09 23.66
CA PRO A 53 0.58 20.46 24.17
C PRO A 53 -0.58 21.33 23.64
N ALA A 54 -0.89 21.26 22.35
CA ALA A 54 -1.96 22.05 21.74
C ALA A 54 -3.34 21.64 22.28
N LEU A 55 -3.55 20.37 22.55
CA LEU A 55 -4.80 19.87 23.14
C LEU A 55 -4.99 20.38 24.59
N ARG A 56 -3.91 20.42 25.39
CA ARG A 56 -3.96 20.98 26.75
C ARG A 56 -4.32 22.46 26.76
N GLU A 57 -3.86 23.20 25.77
CA GLU A 57 -4.20 24.61 25.63
C GLU A 57 -5.65 24.80 25.16
N ALA A 58 -6.09 24.03 24.15
CA ALA A 58 -7.43 24.12 23.60
C ALA A 58 -8.54 23.65 24.55
N VAL A 59 -8.26 22.58 25.32
CA VAL A 59 -9.26 21.91 26.21
C VAL A 59 -8.63 21.54 27.56
N PRO A 60 -8.31 22.53 28.42
CA PRO A 60 -7.49 22.29 29.63
C PRO A 60 -8.07 21.24 30.58
N HIS A 61 -9.39 21.19 30.72
CA HIS A 61 -10.04 20.27 31.65
C HIS A 61 -10.16 18.83 31.15
N ALA A 62 -10.24 18.62 29.83
CA ALA A 62 -10.37 17.30 29.23
C ALA A 62 -8.99 16.69 28.86
N ALA A 63 -8.03 17.52 28.49
CA ALA A 63 -6.75 17.08 27.98
C ALA A 63 -5.71 16.73 29.06
N ALA A 64 -6.00 17.01 30.34
CA ALA A 64 -5.08 16.72 31.46
C ALA A 64 -4.74 15.22 31.59
N ARG A 65 -5.54 14.33 30.97
CA ARG A 65 -5.37 12.87 30.99
C ARG A 65 -4.86 12.30 29.66
N PHE A 66 -4.68 13.11 28.62
CA PHE A 66 -4.15 12.62 27.35
C PHE A 66 -2.65 12.46 27.43
N GLU A 67 -2.21 11.22 27.45
CA GLU A 67 -0.80 10.86 27.35
C GLU A 67 -0.53 10.31 25.95
N PRO A 68 0.41 10.91 25.18
CA PRO A 68 0.78 10.37 23.87
C PRO A 68 1.32 8.96 24.00
N PRO A 69 0.94 8.04 23.12
CA PRO A 69 1.48 6.69 23.14
C PRO A 69 3.00 6.72 22.95
N GLY A 70 3.70 5.89 23.70
CA GLY A 70 5.15 5.73 23.58
C GLY A 70 5.56 5.09 22.25
N PRO A 71 6.83 5.21 21.86
CA PRO A 71 7.36 4.53 20.67
C PRO A 71 7.11 3.02 20.75
N GLY A 72 6.52 2.43 19.71
CA GLY A 72 6.22 0.99 19.66
C GLY A 72 5.01 0.53 20.48
N ALA A 73 4.29 1.45 21.12
CA ALA A 73 3.06 1.11 21.82
C ALA A 73 2.01 0.56 20.84
N PRO A 74 1.32 -0.55 21.15
CA PRO A 74 0.23 -1.04 20.33
C PRO A 74 -0.92 -0.04 20.35
N LEU A 75 -1.30 0.47 19.18
CA LEU A 75 -2.43 1.38 19.02
C LEU A 75 -3.65 0.62 18.53
N THR A 76 -4.81 0.93 19.10
CA THR A 76 -6.08 0.45 18.57
C THR A 76 -6.45 1.23 17.30
N VAL A 77 -7.28 0.63 16.45
CA VAL A 77 -7.83 1.32 15.25
C VAL A 77 -8.47 2.65 15.62
N ASP A 78 -9.26 2.64 16.68
CA ASP A 78 -9.94 3.82 17.22
C ASP A 78 -8.95 4.93 17.63
N ALA A 79 -7.84 4.57 18.24
CA ALA A 79 -6.80 5.54 18.60
C ALA A 79 -6.14 6.17 17.36
N TYR A 80 -5.87 5.37 16.32
CA TYR A 80 -5.36 5.89 15.04
C TYR A 80 -6.27 6.97 14.45
N LEU A 81 -7.55 6.66 14.33
CA LEU A 81 -8.54 7.54 13.71
C LEU A 81 -8.74 8.83 14.52
N LYS A 82 -8.87 8.70 15.84
CA LYS A 82 -9.09 9.83 16.75
C LYS A 82 -7.90 10.77 16.82
N ILE A 83 -6.67 10.27 16.82
CA ILE A 83 -5.48 11.14 16.85
C ILE A 83 -5.37 11.97 15.57
N GLY A 84 -5.59 11.36 14.39
CA GLY A 84 -5.61 12.08 13.13
C GLY A 84 -6.68 13.17 13.08
N GLU A 85 -7.89 12.83 13.50
CA GLU A 85 -9.03 13.78 13.56
C GLU A 85 -8.79 14.91 14.56
N ALA A 86 -8.34 14.58 15.77
CA ALA A 86 -8.05 15.57 16.80
C ALA A 86 -6.91 16.52 16.42
N PHE A 87 -5.87 16.00 15.74
CA PHE A 87 -4.79 16.84 15.25
C PHE A 87 -5.29 17.87 14.24
N ARG A 88 -6.14 17.43 13.29
CA ARG A 88 -6.76 18.31 12.30
C ARG A 88 -7.61 19.39 12.96
N TRP A 89 -8.44 19.00 13.91
CA TRP A 89 -9.32 19.94 14.62
C TRP A 89 -8.56 20.95 15.46
N VAL A 90 -7.53 20.52 16.22
CA VAL A 90 -6.83 21.39 17.19
C VAL A 90 -5.70 22.18 16.53
N CYS A 91 -4.92 21.53 15.66
CA CYS A 91 -3.72 22.12 15.06
C CYS A 91 -3.96 22.71 13.66
N GLY A 92 -5.05 22.30 12.99
CA GLY A 92 -5.41 22.71 11.64
C GLY A 92 -4.82 21.85 10.55
N GLU A 93 -5.49 21.86 9.37
CA GLU A 93 -5.11 21.06 8.19
C GLU A 93 -3.67 21.40 7.71
N GLU A 94 -3.34 22.67 7.61
CA GLU A 94 -2.03 23.09 7.10
C GLU A 94 -0.88 22.54 7.95
N ARG A 95 -1.01 22.59 9.27
CA ARG A 95 0.00 22.04 10.18
C ARG A 95 0.08 20.54 10.12
N LEU A 96 -1.06 19.85 9.91
CA LEU A 96 -1.10 18.40 9.67
C LEU A 96 -0.31 18.05 8.40
N HIS A 97 -0.56 18.74 7.29
CA HIS A 97 0.12 18.50 6.03
C HIS A 97 1.63 18.77 6.10
N GLN A 98 2.03 19.89 6.72
CA GLN A 98 3.44 20.20 6.94
C GLN A 98 4.13 19.11 7.78
N ARG A 99 3.43 18.63 8.82
CA ARG A 99 3.97 17.56 9.67
C ARG A 99 4.12 16.24 8.92
N LEU A 100 3.10 15.84 8.16
CA LEU A 100 3.18 14.64 7.33
C LEU A 100 4.31 14.73 6.32
N ARG A 101 4.45 15.84 5.59
CA ARG A 101 5.56 16.06 4.65
C ARG A 101 6.91 15.89 5.32
N SER A 102 7.10 16.49 6.50
CA SER A 102 8.34 16.35 7.28
C SER A 102 8.62 14.90 7.72
N LEU A 103 7.58 14.13 8.07
CA LEU A 103 7.72 12.74 8.48
C LEU A 103 8.06 11.81 7.31
N PHE A 104 7.51 12.10 6.12
CA PHE A 104 7.68 11.30 4.92
C PHE A 104 8.76 11.84 3.97
N GLU A 105 9.65 12.71 4.45
CA GLU A 105 10.77 13.16 3.66
C GLU A 105 11.72 12.00 3.36
N PRO A 106 11.90 11.62 2.07
CA PRO A 106 12.69 10.45 1.71
C PRO A 106 14.16 10.65 2.06
N ARG A 107 14.75 9.68 2.74
CA ARG A 107 16.15 9.71 3.16
C ARG A 107 17.10 9.04 2.15
N ARG A 108 16.56 8.36 1.15
CA ARG A 108 17.31 7.63 0.13
C ARG A 108 16.85 8.01 -1.28
N PRO A 109 17.77 8.10 -2.24
CA PRO A 109 17.39 8.30 -3.64
C PRO A 109 16.77 7.03 -4.25
N PRO A 110 16.00 7.14 -5.35
CA PRO A 110 15.29 6.00 -5.96
C PRO A 110 16.19 4.83 -6.36
N GLU A 111 17.44 5.08 -6.74
CA GLU A 111 18.42 4.06 -7.09
C GLU A 111 18.79 3.15 -5.92
N ASP A 112 18.66 3.65 -4.69
CA ASP A 112 18.93 2.91 -3.45
C ASP A 112 17.68 2.22 -2.87
N LEU A 113 16.62 2.10 -3.67
CA LEU A 113 15.35 1.48 -3.29
C LEU A 113 15.13 0.14 -4.03
N PRO A 114 15.83 -0.95 -3.65
CA PRO A 114 15.78 -2.20 -4.40
C PRO A 114 14.37 -2.79 -4.50
N LEU A 115 13.57 -2.71 -3.43
CA LEU A 115 12.19 -3.21 -3.44
C LEU A 115 11.31 -2.44 -4.44
N HIS A 116 11.37 -1.11 -4.44
CA HIS A 116 10.59 -0.30 -5.37
C HIS A 116 11.01 -0.53 -6.82
N ARG A 117 12.31 -0.73 -7.08
CA ARG A 117 12.81 -1.11 -8.41
C ARG A 117 12.25 -2.47 -8.87
N LEU A 118 12.12 -3.43 -7.97
CA LEU A 118 11.48 -4.71 -8.28
C LEU A 118 9.98 -4.55 -8.55
N LEU A 119 9.29 -3.69 -7.80
CA LEU A 119 7.88 -3.36 -8.07
C LEU A 119 7.69 -2.69 -9.43
N VAL A 120 8.60 -1.78 -9.84
CA VAL A 120 8.60 -1.19 -11.19
C VAL A 120 8.79 -2.25 -12.29
N ARG A 121 9.63 -3.25 -12.05
CA ARG A 121 9.80 -4.38 -12.99
C ARG A 121 8.57 -5.28 -12.99
N LEU A 122 7.95 -5.52 -11.83
CA LEU A 122 6.73 -6.31 -11.72
C LEU A 122 5.55 -5.64 -12.43
N ALA A 123 5.53 -4.31 -12.49
CA ALA A 123 4.52 -3.54 -13.22
C ALA A 123 4.48 -3.86 -14.73
N GLU A 124 5.53 -4.44 -15.32
CA GLU A 124 5.49 -4.92 -16.71
C GLU A 124 4.58 -6.15 -16.90
N HIS A 125 4.20 -6.80 -15.81
CA HIS A 125 3.51 -8.08 -15.81
C HIS A 125 2.14 -8.05 -15.14
N VAL A 126 1.80 -6.96 -14.43
CA VAL A 126 0.53 -6.81 -13.71
C VAL A 126 -0.25 -5.60 -14.24
N PRO A 127 -1.59 -5.61 -14.17
CA PRO A 127 -2.40 -4.52 -14.75
C PRO A 127 -2.35 -3.22 -13.96
N ALA A 128 -2.05 -3.28 -12.65
CA ALA A 128 -2.03 -2.13 -11.76
C ALA A 128 -1.26 -2.43 -10.47
N ILE A 129 -0.75 -1.38 -9.83
CA ILE A 129 -0.34 -1.38 -8.44
C ILE A 129 -1.30 -0.49 -7.65
N TYR A 130 -1.80 -1.03 -6.54
CA TYR A 130 -2.55 -0.30 -5.53
C TYR A 130 -1.66 -0.05 -4.32
N THR A 131 -1.86 1.08 -3.64
CA THR A 131 -1.12 1.37 -2.41
C THR A 131 -1.97 2.18 -1.42
N THR A 132 -1.76 1.94 -0.14
CA THR A 132 -2.26 2.81 0.94
C THR A 132 -1.22 3.84 1.39
N ASN A 133 -0.02 3.80 0.81
CA ASN A 133 1.06 4.71 1.18
C ASN A 133 0.82 6.13 0.66
N PHE A 134 1.14 7.09 1.49
CA PHE A 134 1.08 8.52 1.13
C PHE A 134 2.32 8.99 0.35
N ASP A 135 3.46 8.32 0.57
CA ASP A 135 4.76 8.68 -0.02
C ASP A 135 4.77 8.53 -1.55
N ASP A 136 5.78 9.09 -2.20
CA ASP A 136 6.00 9.11 -3.64
C ASP A 136 7.12 8.17 -4.12
N LEU A 137 7.50 7.17 -3.30
CA LEU A 137 8.65 6.31 -3.63
C LEU A 137 8.42 5.43 -4.87
N LEU A 138 7.18 4.97 -5.09
CA LEU A 138 6.82 4.26 -6.32
C LEU A 138 6.98 5.18 -7.53
N GLU A 139 6.38 6.36 -7.48
CA GLU A 139 6.40 7.38 -8.53
C GLU A 139 7.84 7.76 -8.91
N ARG A 140 8.66 8.05 -7.92
CA ARG A 140 10.08 8.35 -8.10
C ARG A 140 10.84 7.19 -8.73
N SER A 141 10.52 5.96 -8.34
CA SER A 141 11.16 4.76 -8.90
C SER A 141 10.74 4.50 -10.35
N PHE A 142 9.47 4.77 -10.71
CA PHE A 142 9.01 4.74 -12.10
C PHE A 142 9.71 5.81 -12.94
N ALA A 143 9.77 7.05 -12.43
CA ALA A 143 10.46 8.16 -13.11
C ALA A 143 11.95 7.85 -13.32
N ALA A 144 12.66 7.35 -12.29
CA ALA A 144 14.06 6.95 -12.39
C ALA A 144 14.30 5.81 -13.39
N ALA A 145 13.30 4.94 -13.59
CA ALA A 145 13.36 3.87 -14.59
C ALA A 145 12.94 4.33 -16.00
N GLY A 146 12.57 5.59 -16.19
CA GLY A 146 12.07 6.12 -17.46
C GLY A 146 10.76 5.47 -17.92
N LYS A 147 9.95 4.94 -16.99
CA LYS A 147 8.68 4.27 -17.32
C LYS A 147 7.50 5.21 -17.11
N PRO A 148 6.64 5.38 -18.14
CA PRO A 148 5.42 6.17 -18.02
C PRO A 148 4.49 5.61 -16.93
N TYR A 149 4.00 6.48 -16.06
CA TYR A 149 3.05 6.12 -15.02
C TYR A 149 1.98 7.19 -14.83
N GLN A 150 0.88 6.82 -14.21
CA GLN A 150 -0.18 7.73 -13.78
C GLN A 150 -0.54 7.47 -12.33
N VAL A 151 -0.48 8.50 -11.51
CA VAL A 151 -0.99 8.44 -10.13
C VAL A 151 -2.50 8.69 -10.16
N VAL A 152 -3.24 7.77 -9.56
CA VAL A 152 -4.70 7.86 -9.45
C VAL A 152 -5.04 7.90 -7.96
N ALA A 153 -5.26 9.10 -7.43
CA ALA A 153 -5.61 9.34 -6.03
C ALA A 153 -6.99 10.00 -5.86
N ASP A 154 -7.58 10.50 -6.96
CA ASP A 154 -8.89 11.15 -7.00
C ASP A 154 -9.71 10.65 -8.20
N ALA A 155 -11.03 10.88 -8.16
CA ALA A 155 -11.94 10.56 -9.26
C ALA A 155 -11.55 11.26 -10.58
N ARG A 156 -11.01 12.48 -10.50
CA ARG A 156 -10.58 13.27 -11.67
C ARG A 156 -9.50 12.56 -12.46
N ASP A 157 -8.57 11.88 -11.77
CA ASP A 157 -7.46 11.17 -12.40
C ASP A 157 -7.92 10.00 -13.29
N LEU A 158 -9.11 9.45 -13.03
CA LEU A 158 -9.69 8.38 -13.84
C LEU A 158 -10.11 8.85 -15.25
N HIS A 159 -10.26 10.15 -15.45
CA HIS A 159 -10.66 10.77 -16.73
C HIS A 159 -9.47 11.37 -17.48
N GLU A 160 -8.27 11.33 -16.92
CA GLU A 160 -7.08 11.83 -17.60
C GLU A 160 -6.63 10.93 -18.73
N TRP A 161 -5.94 11.54 -19.72
CA TRP A 161 -5.29 10.83 -20.80
C TRP A 161 -4.19 9.91 -20.29
N ARG A 162 -4.26 8.63 -20.67
CA ARG A 162 -3.41 7.58 -20.09
C ARG A 162 -2.27 7.13 -21.01
N PHE A 163 -1.85 7.97 -21.92
CA PHE A 163 -0.77 7.66 -22.84
C PHE A 163 0.24 8.81 -22.86
N ASP A 164 1.50 8.45 -22.99
CA ASP A 164 2.57 9.38 -23.34
C ASP A 164 2.96 9.16 -24.79
N GLU A 165 3.42 10.21 -25.47
CA GLU A 165 4.05 10.09 -26.76
C GLU A 165 5.55 9.94 -26.55
N VAL A 166 6.10 8.77 -26.93
CA VAL A 166 7.52 8.46 -26.85
C VAL A 166 7.98 8.03 -28.23
N ASP A 167 8.91 8.76 -28.83
CA ASP A 167 9.46 8.49 -30.18
C ASP A 167 8.36 8.32 -31.26
N GLY A 168 7.30 9.13 -31.17
CA GLY A 168 6.16 9.08 -32.10
C GLY A 168 5.18 7.92 -31.88
N ALA A 169 5.32 7.16 -30.81
CA ALA A 169 4.40 6.10 -30.41
C ALA A 169 3.66 6.46 -29.11
N TYR A 170 2.39 6.11 -29.04
CA TYR A 170 1.62 6.25 -27.79
C TYR A 170 1.89 5.08 -26.86
N VAL A 171 2.54 5.37 -25.72
CA VAL A 171 2.87 4.40 -24.68
C VAL A 171 1.89 4.55 -23.53
N PRO A 172 1.20 3.47 -23.10
CA PRO A 172 0.26 3.56 -21.99
C PRO A 172 1.00 3.86 -20.68
N ARG A 173 0.46 4.78 -19.89
CA ARG A 173 0.91 5.04 -18.54
C ARG A 173 0.47 3.93 -17.62
N PHE A 174 1.38 3.40 -16.83
CA PHE A 174 1.07 2.38 -15.83
C PHE A 174 0.30 3.00 -14.64
N PRO A 175 -0.89 2.47 -14.26
CA PRO A 175 -1.68 3.06 -13.19
C PRO A 175 -1.16 2.67 -11.80
N ILE A 176 -0.89 3.68 -10.98
CA ILE A 176 -0.62 3.57 -9.54
C ILE A 176 -1.81 4.15 -8.79
N TYR A 177 -2.63 3.29 -8.19
CA TYR A 177 -3.82 3.70 -7.44
C TYR A 177 -3.49 3.93 -5.97
N LYS A 178 -3.65 5.16 -5.49
CA LYS A 178 -3.41 5.53 -4.09
C LYS A 178 -4.73 5.55 -3.32
N LEU A 179 -5.03 4.42 -2.66
CA LEU A 179 -6.29 4.22 -1.94
C LEU A 179 -6.51 5.22 -0.79
N HIS A 180 -5.44 5.72 -0.21
CA HIS A 180 -5.51 6.69 0.90
C HIS A 180 -4.99 8.07 0.52
N GLY A 181 -4.89 8.37 -0.77
CA GLY A 181 -4.45 9.66 -1.26
C GLY A 181 -2.93 9.82 -1.31
N SER A 182 -2.48 11.03 -1.60
CA SER A 182 -1.09 11.40 -1.83
C SER A 182 -0.71 12.64 -1.03
N LEU A 183 0.53 12.68 -0.53
CA LEU A 183 1.08 13.85 0.16
C LEU A 183 1.14 15.10 -0.71
N ASP A 184 1.25 14.92 -2.03
CA ASP A 184 1.24 16.04 -2.99
C ASP A 184 -0.13 16.69 -3.12
N ARG A 185 -1.19 15.93 -2.79
CA ARG A 185 -2.58 16.34 -2.87
C ARG A 185 -3.29 16.10 -1.53
N PRO A 186 -3.07 17.02 -0.56
CA PRO A 186 -3.53 16.88 0.83
C PRO A 186 -5.04 16.60 0.96
N GLU A 187 -5.83 17.15 0.04
CA GLU A 187 -7.29 16.97 0.00
C GLU A 187 -7.73 15.52 -0.27
N THR A 188 -6.81 14.69 -0.75
CA THR A 188 -7.08 13.26 -1.03
C THR A 188 -6.75 12.35 0.15
N LEU A 189 -6.07 12.85 1.18
CA LEU A 189 -5.57 12.04 2.30
C LEU A 189 -6.71 11.44 3.13
N VAL A 190 -6.55 10.17 3.48
CA VAL A 190 -7.43 9.41 4.37
C VAL A 190 -6.67 9.08 5.64
N LEU A 191 -6.89 9.88 6.69
CA LEU A 191 -6.11 9.82 7.93
C LEU A 191 -7.00 9.76 9.18
N GLY A 192 -8.02 10.61 9.26
CA GLY A 192 -8.88 10.76 10.41
C GLY A 192 -10.20 10.02 10.28
N GLU A 193 -10.97 9.97 11.37
CA GLU A 193 -12.26 9.29 11.42
C GLU A 193 -13.24 9.81 10.36
N SER A 194 -13.32 11.12 10.18
CA SER A 194 -14.20 11.74 9.19
C SER A 194 -13.85 11.32 7.75
N ASP A 195 -12.57 11.08 7.43
CA ASP A 195 -12.14 10.61 6.12
C ASP A 195 -12.65 9.18 5.87
N PHE A 196 -12.50 8.29 6.87
CA PHE A 196 -13.01 6.91 6.78
C PHE A 196 -14.52 6.86 6.71
N GLN A 197 -15.22 7.72 7.46
CA GLN A 197 -16.69 7.81 7.40
C GLN A 197 -17.17 8.26 6.02
N ARG A 198 -16.53 9.26 5.40
CA ARG A 198 -16.83 9.68 4.02
C ARG A 198 -16.64 8.55 3.01
N ARG A 199 -15.70 7.63 3.27
CA ARG A 199 -15.41 6.47 2.41
C ARG A 199 -16.09 5.18 2.86
N ALA A 200 -16.93 5.21 3.90
CA ALA A 200 -17.58 4.02 4.45
C ALA A 200 -18.57 3.38 3.46
N GLY A 201 -19.25 4.18 2.63
CA GLY A 201 -20.12 3.66 1.57
C GLY A 201 -19.34 3.01 0.46
N LEU A 202 -19.78 1.84 -0.02
CA LEU A 202 -19.13 1.09 -1.09
C LEU A 202 -19.02 1.85 -2.41
N ALA A 203 -19.96 2.73 -2.68
CA ALA A 203 -20.00 3.57 -3.88
C ALA A 203 -19.49 5.00 -3.62
N SER A 204 -18.94 5.28 -2.44
CA SER A 204 -18.60 6.64 -2.05
C SER A 204 -17.33 7.17 -2.72
N HIS A 205 -16.44 6.28 -3.17
CA HIS A 205 -15.19 6.70 -3.78
C HIS A 205 -14.83 5.86 -5.02
N PRO A 206 -14.64 6.49 -6.20
CA PRO A 206 -14.40 5.78 -7.47
C PRO A 206 -13.16 4.88 -7.47
N ILE A 207 -12.11 5.23 -6.73
CA ILE A 207 -10.90 4.40 -6.64
C ILE A 207 -11.17 3.12 -5.83
N ASP A 208 -11.98 3.18 -4.77
CA ASP A 208 -12.39 1.99 -4.02
C ASP A 208 -13.23 1.06 -4.90
N LEU A 209 -14.17 1.63 -5.69
CA LEU A 209 -14.94 0.87 -6.68
C LEU A 209 -14.03 0.22 -7.73
N ARG A 210 -13.01 0.94 -8.19
CA ARG A 210 -12.03 0.41 -9.14
C ARG A 210 -11.27 -0.76 -8.54
N PHE A 211 -10.77 -0.63 -7.30
CA PHE A 211 -10.11 -1.72 -6.61
C PHE A 211 -11.05 -2.93 -6.45
N CYS A 212 -12.27 -2.71 -5.95
CA CYS A 212 -13.25 -3.79 -5.81
C CYS A 212 -13.53 -4.49 -7.14
N SER A 213 -13.66 -3.74 -8.24
CA SER A 213 -13.86 -4.30 -9.58
C SER A 213 -12.66 -5.14 -10.03
N ASP A 214 -11.46 -4.66 -9.80
CA ASP A 214 -10.24 -5.38 -10.22
C ASP A 214 -10.04 -6.68 -9.45
N VAL A 215 -10.42 -6.75 -8.18
CA VAL A 215 -10.24 -7.96 -7.36
C VAL A 215 -11.36 -8.99 -7.52
N VAL A 216 -12.47 -8.67 -8.21
CA VAL A 216 -13.55 -9.65 -8.52
C VAL A 216 -13.02 -10.85 -9.30
N GLY A 217 -12.11 -10.62 -10.24
CA GLY A 217 -11.56 -11.69 -11.11
C GLY A 217 -10.07 -11.92 -10.93
N ARG A 218 -9.44 -11.29 -9.92
CA ARG A 218 -8.00 -11.33 -9.72
C ARG A 218 -7.66 -11.70 -8.28
N GLU A 219 -6.48 -12.26 -8.11
CA GLU A 219 -5.85 -12.47 -6.81
C GLU A 219 -5.02 -11.24 -6.45
N VAL A 220 -4.72 -11.07 -5.16
CA VAL A 220 -3.99 -9.92 -4.64
C VAL A 220 -2.69 -10.37 -4.02
N LEU A 221 -1.57 -9.80 -4.44
CA LEU A 221 -0.28 -9.94 -3.76
C LEU A 221 -0.05 -8.75 -2.85
N LEU A 222 0.03 -9.01 -1.54
CA LEU A 222 0.25 -8.01 -0.50
C LEU A 222 1.75 -7.90 -0.22
N VAL A 223 2.32 -6.73 -0.46
CA VAL A 223 3.76 -6.45 -0.28
C VAL A 223 3.95 -5.33 0.74
N GLY A 224 4.72 -5.60 1.79
CA GLY A 224 4.99 -4.60 2.83
C GLY A 224 3.77 -4.24 3.68
N TYR A 225 2.84 -5.17 3.82
CA TYR A 225 1.74 -5.04 4.75
C TYR A 225 2.04 -5.70 6.09
N SER A 226 1.44 -5.15 7.12
CA SER A 226 1.17 -5.85 8.37
C SER A 226 -0.34 -5.97 8.50
N PHE A 227 -0.85 -7.16 8.82
CA PHE A 227 -2.29 -7.34 9.06
C PHE A 227 -2.80 -6.66 10.34
N SER A 228 -1.90 -6.12 11.13
CA SER A 228 -2.24 -5.15 12.17
C SER A 228 -2.65 -3.79 11.61
N ASP A 229 -2.43 -3.52 10.30
CA ASP A 229 -2.85 -2.28 9.65
C ASP A 229 -4.39 -2.20 9.59
N PRO A 230 -5.01 -1.21 10.27
CA PRO A 230 -6.45 -1.00 10.28
C PRO A 230 -7.04 -0.81 8.88
N ASN A 231 -6.26 -0.22 7.98
CA ASN A 231 -6.68 0.12 6.63
C ASN A 231 -6.96 -1.12 5.78
N VAL A 232 -6.10 -2.15 5.92
CA VAL A 232 -6.31 -3.43 5.24
C VAL A 232 -7.54 -4.14 5.79
N ARG A 233 -7.72 -4.15 7.10
CA ARG A 233 -8.90 -4.75 7.74
C ARG A 233 -10.19 -4.11 7.27
N TRP A 234 -10.20 -2.78 7.17
CA TRP A 234 -11.35 -2.02 6.69
C TRP A 234 -11.66 -2.33 5.21
N LEU A 235 -10.63 -2.37 4.36
CA LEU A 235 -10.78 -2.72 2.95
C LEU A 235 -11.34 -4.14 2.79
N TRP A 236 -10.81 -5.11 3.53
CA TRP A 236 -11.32 -6.48 3.53
C TRP A 236 -12.74 -6.60 4.05
N THR A 237 -13.12 -5.78 5.05
CA THR A 237 -14.51 -5.71 5.52
C THR A 237 -15.45 -5.25 4.41
N LYS A 238 -15.08 -4.21 3.66
CA LYS A 238 -15.86 -3.77 2.48
C LYS A 238 -16.03 -4.87 1.43
N LEU A 239 -14.95 -5.57 1.10
CA LEU A 239 -15.00 -6.69 0.14
C LEU A 239 -15.90 -7.83 0.63
N ARG A 240 -15.89 -8.10 1.93
CA ARG A 240 -16.77 -9.10 2.55
C ARG A 240 -18.24 -8.68 2.47
N ASP A 241 -18.56 -7.44 2.73
CA ASP A 241 -19.93 -6.90 2.64
C ASP A 241 -20.46 -6.99 1.21
N LEU A 242 -19.60 -6.82 0.21
CA LEU A 242 -19.90 -7.07 -1.20
C LEU A 242 -20.01 -8.56 -1.57
N ARG A 243 -19.72 -9.47 -0.65
CA ARG A 243 -19.56 -10.92 -0.90
C ARG A 243 -18.48 -11.23 -1.98
N VAL A 244 -17.52 -10.34 -2.13
CA VAL A 244 -16.37 -10.47 -3.00
C VAL A 244 -15.12 -10.57 -2.12
N LEU A 245 -14.72 -11.81 -1.81
CA LEU A 245 -13.46 -12.04 -1.11
C LEU A 245 -12.45 -12.59 -2.11
N PRO A 246 -11.52 -11.76 -2.57
CA PRO A 246 -10.43 -12.23 -3.43
C PRO A 246 -9.53 -13.18 -2.63
N ILE A 247 -8.85 -14.05 -3.33
CA ILE A 247 -7.69 -14.74 -2.78
C ILE A 247 -6.56 -13.73 -2.69
N ALA A 248 -5.95 -13.62 -1.52
CA ALA A 248 -4.80 -12.77 -1.32
C ALA A 248 -3.62 -13.55 -0.74
N TYR A 249 -2.43 -13.15 -1.13
CA TYR A 249 -1.16 -13.70 -0.64
C TYR A 249 -0.41 -12.62 0.11
N PHE A 250 -0.09 -12.91 1.34
CA PHE A 250 0.63 -12.00 2.23
C PHE A 250 2.07 -12.47 2.37
N LEU A 251 3.02 -11.67 1.86
CA LEU A 251 4.45 -11.93 2.01
C LEU A 251 4.90 -11.51 3.41
N GLU A 252 5.20 -12.47 4.24
CA GLU A 252 5.56 -12.27 5.62
C GLU A 252 7.05 -12.49 5.87
N LEU A 253 7.67 -11.53 6.56
CA LEU A 253 9.06 -11.61 7.01
C LEU A 253 9.17 -12.12 8.45
N GLY A 254 8.15 -11.91 9.28
CA GLY A 254 8.11 -12.29 10.68
C GLY A 254 7.22 -13.50 10.96
N ALA A 255 7.17 -13.93 12.21
CA ALA A 255 6.31 -15.01 12.65
C ALA A 255 4.94 -14.47 13.09
N SER A 256 3.89 -14.82 12.34
CA SER A 256 2.50 -14.66 12.81
C SER A 256 2.16 -15.75 13.82
N THR A 257 1.28 -15.43 14.77
CA THR A 257 0.72 -16.43 15.68
C THR A 257 -0.29 -17.32 14.95
N ASP A 258 -0.56 -18.50 15.48
CA ASP A 258 -1.61 -19.41 14.95
C ASP A 258 -2.97 -18.72 14.89
N LEU A 259 -3.25 -17.81 15.85
CA LEU A 259 -4.47 -17.04 15.89
C LEU A 259 -4.54 -16.04 14.71
N ASP A 260 -3.43 -15.38 14.39
CA ASP A 260 -3.35 -14.48 13.24
C ASP A 260 -3.58 -15.26 11.93
N ILE A 261 -2.92 -16.41 11.79
CA ILE A 261 -3.08 -17.29 10.63
C ILE A 261 -4.55 -17.70 10.45
N ALA A 262 -5.20 -18.20 11.52
CA ALA A 262 -6.60 -18.57 11.47
C ALA A 262 -7.51 -17.37 11.15
N TYR A 263 -7.19 -16.19 11.69
CA TYR A 263 -7.92 -14.96 11.41
C TYR A 263 -7.82 -14.55 9.93
N PHE A 264 -6.67 -14.74 9.30
CA PHE A 264 -6.45 -14.39 7.89
C PHE A 264 -7.13 -15.38 6.94
N LEU A 265 -7.08 -16.66 7.26
CA LEU A 265 -7.70 -17.71 6.44
C LEU A 265 -9.21 -17.52 6.29
N LYS A 266 -9.91 -17.02 7.31
CA LYS A 266 -11.35 -16.72 7.21
C LYS A 266 -11.66 -15.68 6.12
N ASP A 267 -10.71 -14.79 5.83
CA ASP A 267 -10.81 -13.75 4.83
C ASP A 267 -10.10 -14.12 3.52
N ARG A 268 -9.76 -15.40 3.33
CA ARG A 268 -9.05 -15.96 2.16
C ARG A 268 -7.68 -15.31 1.91
N VAL A 269 -7.02 -14.89 2.98
CA VAL A 269 -5.66 -14.38 2.92
C VAL A 269 -4.70 -15.48 3.35
N TYR A 270 -3.83 -15.86 2.44
CA TYR A 270 -2.87 -16.93 2.62
C TYR A 270 -1.50 -16.34 2.92
N ARG A 271 -0.93 -16.74 4.03
CA ARG A 271 0.42 -16.36 4.42
C ARG A 271 1.45 -17.10 3.58
N ILE A 272 2.41 -16.37 3.07
CA ILE A 272 3.66 -16.89 2.49
C ILE A 272 4.78 -16.51 3.45
N ASP A 273 5.27 -17.46 4.21
CA ASP A 273 6.41 -17.28 5.11
C ASP A 273 7.70 -17.23 4.28
N LEU A 274 8.40 -16.10 4.32
CA LEU A 274 9.66 -15.93 3.60
C LEU A 274 10.86 -16.45 4.40
N HIS A 275 10.63 -17.00 5.60
CA HIS A 275 11.67 -17.54 6.49
C HIS A 275 12.79 -16.54 6.77
N ALA A 276 12.44 -15.25 6.93
CA ALA A 276 13.40 -14.20 7.13
C ALA A 276 14.17 -14.38 8.45
N GLN A 277 15.49 -14.27 8.38
CA GLN A 277 16.36 -14.35 9.55
C GLN A 277 16.54 -12.99 10.23
N ASP A 278 16.41 -11.91 9.46
CA ASP A 278 16.55 -10.53 9.91
C ASP A 278 15.37 -9.70 9.42
N LEU A 279 14.52 -9.27 10.35
CA LEU A 279 13.32 -8.46 10.04
C LEU A 279 13.66 -7.01 9.65
N GLU A 280 14.86 -6.56 9.93
CA GLU A 280 15.34 -5.24 9.52
C GLU A 280 15.91 -5.25 8.08
N SER A 281 16.06 -6.42 7.47
CA SER A 281 16.52 -6.60 6.10
C SER A 281 15.37 -7.00 5.17
N PRO A 282 15.21 -6.40 3.98
CA PRO A 282 14.25 -6.84 2.97
C PRO A 282 14.74 -8.03 2.14
N ARG A 283 15.84 -8.66 2.49
CA ARG A 283 16.58 -9.58 1.63
C ARG A 283 15.71 -10.71 1.09
N GLU A 284 15.03 -11.44 1.95
CA GLU A 284 14.21 -12.59 1.57
C GLU A 284 13.02 -12.16 0.69
N LEU A 285 12.45 -10.98 0.97
CA LEU A 285 11.41 -10.38 0.13
C LEU A 285 11.95 -10.03 -1.27
N LEU A 286 13.15 -9.49 -1.36
CA LEU A 286 13.79 -9.18 -2.64
C LEU A 286 14.09 -10.46 -3.42
N GLU A 287 14.67 -11.47 -2.78
CA GLU A 287 14.96 -12.78 -3.38
C GLU A 287 13.68 -13.45 -3.92
N PHE A 288 12.57 -13.39 -3.16
CA PHE A 288 11.27 -13.92 -3.60
C PHE A 288 10.74 -13.19 -4.84
N LEU A 289 10.73 -11.86 -4.83
CA LEU A 289 10.23 -11.07 -5.96
C LEU A 289 11.12 -11.22 -7.20
N GLU A 290 12.43 -11.35 -7.03
CA GLU A 290 13.34 -11.65 -8.16
C GLU A 290 13.06 -13.02 -8.76
N ALA A 291 12.84 -14.04 -7.94
CA ALA A 291 12.47 -15.37 -8.40
C ALA A 291 11.11 -15.38 -9.12
N LEU A 292 10.13 -14.64 -8.61
CA LEU A 292 8.84 -14.46 -9.26
C LEU A 292 8.99 -13.81 -10.65
N LEU A 293 9.76 -12.73 -10.74
CA LEU A 293 10.07 -12.04 -12.01
C LEU A 293 10.78 -12.94 -13.01
N ALA A 294 11.72 -13.77 -12.55
CA ALA A 294 12.41 -14.72 -13.41
C ALA A 294 11.41 -15.72 -14.05
N ARG A 295 10.41 -16.17 -13.31
CA ARG A 295 9.36 -17.07 -13.83
C ARG A 295 8.42 -16.36 -14.81
N CYS A 296 8.07 -15.10 -14.54
CA CYS A 296 7.23 -14.31 -15.46
C CYS A 296 7.88 -14.15 -16.83
N ARG A 297 9.21 -14.02 -16.89
CA ARG A 297 9.96 -13.90 -18.13
C ARG A 297 10.09 -15.22 -18.89
N ALA A 298 10.12 -16.35 -18.19
CA ALA A 298 10.20 -17.68 -18.78
C ALA A 298 8.86 -18.16 -19.34
N ALA A 299 7.73 -17.59 -18.89
CA ALA A 299 6.42 -17.90 -19.43
C ALA A 299 6.26 -17.28 -20.82
N PRO A 300 5.80 -18.05 -21.86
CA PRO A 300 5.58 -17.48 -23.18
C PRO A 300 4.56 -16.34 -23.09
N ALA A 301 4.90 -15.20 -23.70
CA ALA A 301 4.03 -14.03 -23.77
C ALA A 301 2.65 -14.46 -24.33
N MET A 302 1.63 -14.42 -23.53
CA MET A 302 0.26 -14.63 -24.02
C MET A 302 -0.13 -13.44 -24.89
N ILE A 303 -0.59 -13.79 -26.06
CA ILE A 303 -1.05 -12.99 -27.20
C ILE A 303 -1.66 -11.66 -26.73
N THR A 304 -1.02 -10.56 -27.13
CA THR A 304 -1.62 -9.22 -27.13
C THR A 304 -2.98 -9.32 -27.83
N PRO A 305 -4.07 -8.79 -27.26
CA PRO A 305 -5.32 -8.68 -28.00
C PRO A 305 -5.06 -7.88 -29.29
N PRO A 306 -5.67 -8.25 -30.42
CA PRO A 306 -5.49 -7.52 -31.65
C PRO A 306 -5.86 -6.06 -31.46
N SER A 307 -5.00 -5.15 -31.94
CA SER A 307 -5.27 -3.72 -31.98
C SER A 307 -6.65 -3.49 -32.60
N PRO A 308 -7.51 -2.67 -32.00
CA PRO A 308 -8.72 -2.26 -32.69
C PRO A 308 -8.34 -1.54 -33.98
N ARG A 309 -8.83 -2.05 -35.11
CA ARG A 309 -8.72 -1.41 -36.43
C ARG A 309 -9.59 -0.17 -36.47
#